data_2e7b1598093069988aa108ee426e01af
#
_entry.id   2e7b1598093069988aa108ee426e01af
#
_cell.length_a   1.000
_cell.length_b   1.000
_cell.length_c   1.000
_cell.angle_alpha   90.00
_cell.angle_beta   90.00
_cell.angle_gamma   90.00
#
_symmetry.space_group_name_H-M   'P 1'
#
loop_
_entity.id
_entity.type
_entity.pdbx_description
1 polymer ?
#
loop_
_entity_poly.entity_id
_entity_poly.type
_entity_poly.pdbx_seq_one_letter_code
_entity_poly.pdbx_strand_id
1 'polypeptide(L)'
;MTPQRVTLITLGVSDLQRSKNFYGAMGWRPTSEVEGQVVFYQINGLLFGLFGLEPLAKDQGRPDAKLGAGASTLAQNFTTEAEVDEAYVLALKCGATALKAPEK
;
A
#
# COMPACT_ATOMS: atom_id res chain seq x y z
N MET A 1 28.33 5.59 6.52
CA MET A 1 27.27 6.14 5.62
C MET A 1 26.48 5.00 5.00
N THR A 2 25.26 5.28 4.66
CA THR A 2 24.41 4.33 3.92
C THR A 2 24.05 4.90 2.56
N PRO A 3 23.76 4.07 1.55
CA PRO A 3 23.21 4.56 0.30
C PRO A 3 21.88 5.28 0.54
N GLN A 4 21.63 6.31 -0.23
CA GLN A 4 20.37 7.06 -0.14
C GLN A 4 19.28 6.30 -0.92
N ARG A 5 18.74 5.24 -0.32
CA ARG A 5 17.70 4.41 -0.93
C ARG A 5 16.93 3.61 0.11
N VAL A 6 15.72 3.21 -0.27
CA VAL A 6 14.87 2.29 0.48
C VAL A 6 14.54 1.13 -0.45
N THR A 7 14.60 -0.09 0.04
CA THR A 7 14.35 -1.29 -0.77
C THR A 7 12.98 -1.91 -0.52
N LEU A 8 12.34 -1.55 0.59
CA LEU A 8 11.03 -2.08 0.97
C LEU A 8 10.26 -1.01 1.73
N ILE A 9 9.02 -0.79 1.32
CA ILE A 9 8.06 0.02 2.07
C ILE A 9 6.97 -0.92 2.56
N THR A 10 6.69 -0.89 3.86
CA THR A 10 5.68 -1.75 4.47
C THR A 10 4.56 -0.89 5.04
N LEU A 11 3.33 -1.21 4.67
CA LEU A 11 2.14 -0.53 5.13
C LEU A 11 1.34 -1.47 6.03
N GLY A 12 1.07 -1.02 7.26
CA GLY A 12 0.21 -1.75 8.19
C GLY A 12 -1.25 -1.53 7.84
N VAL A 13 -2.03 -2.61 7.76
CA VAL A 13 -3.46 -2.54 7.42
C VAL A 13 -4.29 -3.34 8.42
N SER A 14 -5.49 -2.86 8.70
CA SER A 14 -6.39 -3.51 9.66
C SER A 14 -7.02 -4.79 9.10
N ASP A 15 -7.21 -4.87 7.79
CA ASP A 15 -7.80 -6.03 7.11
C ASP A 15 -6.98 -6.36 5.87
N LEU A 16 -6.07 -7.31 6.01
CA LEU A 16 -5.13 -7.67 4.96
C LEU A 16 -5.84 -8.17 3.70
N GLN A 17 -6.86 -9.01 3.85
CA GLN A 17 -7.58 -9.55 2.70
C GLN A 17 -8.31 -8.45 1.92
N ARG A 18 -8.91 -7.51 2.63
CA ARG A 18 -9.57 -6.37 2.00
C ARG A 18 -8.59 -5.52 1.21
N SER A 19 -7.42 -5.24 1.79
CA SER A 19 -6.36 -4.48 1.11
C SER A 19 -5.82 -5.22 -0.10
N LYS A 20 -5.59 -6.53 0.03
CA LYS A 20 -5.16 -7.38 -1.09
C LYS A 20 -6.20 -7.35 -2.23
N ASN A 21 -7.48 -7.43 -1.89
CA ASN A 21 -8.55 -7.37 -2.88
C ASN A 21 -8.59 -6.02 -3.59
N PHE A 22 -8.39 -4.94 -2.85
CA PHE A 22 -8.36 -3.59 -3.42
C PHE A 22 -7.25 -3.47 -4.48
N TYR A 23 -6.02 -3.84 -4.13
CA TYR A 23 -4.90 -3.75 -5.09
C TYR A 23 -5.06 -4.72 -6.26
N GLY A 24 -5.64 -5.89 -6.00
CA GLY A 24 -5.97 -6.85 -7.07
C GLY A 24 -6.96 -6.27 -8.05
N ALA A 25 -7.99 -5.56 -7.56
CA ALA A 25 -8.98 -4.90 -8.42
C ALA A 25 -8.36 -3.78 -9.25
N MET A 26 -7.30 -3.15 -8.74
CA MET A 26 -6.54 -2.15 -9.49
C MET A 26 -5.55 -2.75 -10.49
N GLY A 27 -5.44 -4.07 -10.54
CA GLY A 27 -4.58 -4.76 -11.49
C GLY A 27 -3.23 -5.20 -10.95
N TRP A 28 -3.01 -5.09 -9.65
CA TRP A 28 -1.73 -5.48 -9.04
C TRP A 28 -1.72 -6.96 -8.70
N ARG A 29 -0.57 -7.61 -8.89
CA ARG A 29 -0.38 -9.02 -8.60
C ARG A 29 0.69 -9.21 -7.54
N PRO A 30 0.42 -9.96 -6.45
CA PRO A 30 1.46 -10.23 -5.45
C PRO A 30 2.64 -10.99 -6.04
N THR A 31 3.84 -10.64 -5.58
CA THR A 31 5.06 -11.37 -5.90
C THR A 31 5.25 -12.56 -4.95
N SER A 32 4.93 -12.36 -3.68
CA SER A 32 5.00 -13.39 -2.64
C SER A 32 4.09 -13.00 -1.50
N GLU A 33 3.74 -13.98 -0.66
CA GLU A 33 2.93 -13.70 0.51
C GLU A 33 3.09 -14.77 1.58
N VAL A 34 2.81 -14.40 2.82
CA VAL A 34 2.61 -15.34 3.93
C VAL A 34 1.15 -15.17 4.33
N GLU A 35 0.36 -16.22 4.14
CA GLU A 35 -1.09 -16.17 4.33
C GLU A 35 -1.47 -15.62 5.71
N GLY A 36 -2.37 -14.65 5.69
CA GLY A 36 -2.88 -14.02 6.91
C GLY A 36 -1.93 -13.03 7.57
N GLN A 37 -0.72 -12.84 7.04
CA GLN A 37 0.28 -11.97 7.66
C GLN A 37 0.74 -10.83 6.76
N VAL A 38 1.26 -11.15 5.57
CA VAL A 38 1.88 -10.16 4.70
C VAL A 38 1.74 -10.51 3.23
N VAL A 39 1.59 -9.50 2.39
CA VAL A 39 1.57 -9.63 0.94
C VAL A 39 2.60 -8.66 0.37
N PHE A 40 3.47 -9.15 -0.52
CA PHE A 40 4.48 -8.33 -1.16
C PHE A 40 4.20 -8.14 -2.64
N TYR A 41 4.46 -6.92 -3.12
CA TYR A 41 4.35 -6.56 -4.53
C TYR A 41 5.68 -6.00 -4.99
N GLN A 42 6.15 -6.45 -6.15
CA GLN A 42 7.30 -5.84 -6.79
C GLN A 42 6.82 -4.58 -7.50
N ILE A 43 7.36 -3.44 -7.13
CA ILE A 43 7.10 -2.18 -7.81
C ILE A 43 8.41 -1.64 -8.36
N ASN A 44 8.37 -0.51 -9.05
CA ASN A 44 9.57 0.03 -9.72
C ASN A 44 10.71 0.29 -8.72
N GLY A 45 11.71 -0.58 -8.74
CA GLY A 45 12.92 -0.41 -7.95
C GLY A 45 12.84 -0.79 -6.48
N LEU A 46 11.67 -1.21 -5.98
CA LEU A 46 11.54 -1.64 -4.58
C LEU A 46 10.35 -2.57 -4.40
N LEU A 47 10.23 -3.12 -3.20
CA LEU A 47 9.09 -3.93 -2.80
C LEU A 47 8.10 -3.08 -2.00
N PHE A 48 6.83 -3.36 -2.19
CA PHE A 48 5.75 -2.78 -1.41
C PHE A 48 5.06 -3.91 -0.64
N GLY A 49 5.03 -3.82 0.69
CA GLY A 49 4.44 -4.84 1.54
C GLY A 49 3.18 -4.35 2.24
N LEU A 50 2.15 -5.20 2.24
CA LEU A 50 0.96 -5.00 3.06
C LEU A 50 1.03 -5.99 4.21
N PHE A 51 0.96 -5.50 5.44
CA PHE A 51 1.11 -6.30 6.65
C PHE A 51 -0.09 -6.08 7.54
N GLY A 52 -0.64 -7.15 8.09
CA GLY A 52 -1.64 -7.00 9.15
C GLY A 52 -1.03 -6.24 10.33
N LEU A 53 -1.82 -5.43 11.03
CA LEU A 53 -1.29 -4.59 12.10
C LEU A 53 -0.62 -5.38 13.23
N GLU A 54 -1.23 -6.48 13.68
CA GLU A 54 -0.64 -7.31 14.73
C GLU A 54 0.65 -8.00 14.28
N PRO A 55 0.69 -8.69 13.13
CA PRO A 55 1.94 -9.25 12.64
C PRO A 55 3.03 -8.21 12.42
N LEU A 56 2.66 -7.01 11.96
CA LEU A 56 3.62 -5.92 11.76
C LEU A 56 4.23 -5.47 13.08
N ALA A 57 3.42 -5.29 14.12
CA ALA A 57 3.92 -4.91 15.43
C ALA A 57 4.92 -5.94 15.97
N LYS A 58 4.63 -7.23 15.79
CA LYS A 58 5.54 -8.31 16.18
C LYS A 58 6.84 -8.24 15.38
N ASP A 59 6.74 -8.03 14.08
CA ASP A 59 7.90 -7.90 13.20
C ASP A 59 8.81 -6.74 13.60
N GLN A 60 8.22 -5.66 14.09
CA GLN A 60 8.96 -4.50 14.60
C GLN A 60 9.59 -4.74 15.97
N GLY A 61 9.33 -5.88 16.61
CA GLY A 61 9.77 -6.13 17.97
C GLY A 61 8.95 -5.40 19.03
N ARG A 62 7.73 -4.99 18.69
CA ARG A 62 6.83 -4.25 19.58
C ARG A 62 5.44 -4.92 19.63
N PRO A 63 5.36 -6.20 20.08
CA PRO A 63 4.13 -6.98 19.95
C PRO A 63 2.89 -6.36 20.62
N ASP A 64 3.08 -5.50 21.61
CA ASP A 64 1.98 -4.85 22.31
C ASP A 64 1.64 -3.47 21.75
N ALA A 65 2.35 -3.01 20.71
CA ALA A 65 2.10 -1.71 20.13
C ALA A 65 0.76 -1.69 19.39
N LYS A 66 0.07 -0.57 19.50
CA LYS A 66 -1.18 -0.33 18.75
C LYS A 66 -0.86 0.60 17.59
N LEU A 67 -0.75 0.00 16.40
CA LEU A 67 -0.41 0.75 15.21
C LEU A 67 -1.64 1.45 14.65
N GLY A 68 -1.47 2.71 14.27
CA GLY A 68 -2.54 3.53 13.73
C GLY A 68 -2.42 3.75 12.23
N ALA A 69 -3.44 4.38 11.65
CA ALA A 69 -3.48 4.74 10.24
C ALA A 69 -3.28 6.25 10.07
N GLY A 70 -3.02 6.69 8.85
CA GLY A 70 -3.02 8.10 8.49
C GLY A 70 -1.70 8.84 8.61
N ALA A 71 -0.65 8.18 9.08
CA ALA A 71 0.66 8.80 9.25
C ALA A 71 1.58 8.61 8.04
N SER A 72 1.09 8.04 6.97
CA SER A 72 1.86 7.82 5.74
C SER A 72 1.01 8.15 4.52
N THR A 73 1.68 8.51 3.44
CA THR A 73 1.02 8.79 2.16
C THR A 73 1.84 8.15 1.05
N LEU A 74 1.15 7.49 0.14
CA LEU A 74 1.75 6.94 -1.07
C LEU A 74 1.24 7.75 -2.27
N ALA A 75 2.09 7.94 -3.25
CA ALA A 75 1.73 8.69 -4.44
C ALA A 75 2.13 7.95 -5.71
N GLN A 76 1.33 8.13 -6.75
CA GLN A 76 1.65 7.69 -8.10
C GLN A 76 1.65 8.91 -9.00
N ASN A 77 2.63 8.99 -9.87
CA ASN A 77 2.69 10.05 -10.87
C ASN A 77 2.38 9.47 -12.25
N PHE A 78 1.71 10.24 -13.06
CA PHE A 78 1.34 9.86 -14.42
C PHE A 78 1.78 10.95 -15.39
N THR A 79 1.86 10.59 -16.66
CA THR A 79 2.33 11.52 -17.69
C THR A 79 1.31 12.59 -18.06
N THR A 80 0.01 12.27 -17.98
CA THR A 80 -1.06 13.18 -18.40
C THR A 80 -2.11 13.37 -17.31
N GLU A 81 -2.84 14.47 -17.37
CA GLU A 81 -3.96 14.72 -16.47
C GLU A 81 -5.06 13.67 -16.65
N ALA A 82 -5.29 13.24 -17.89
CA ALA A 82 -6.29 12.21 -18.18
C ALA A 82 -5.98 10.91 -17.44
N GLU A 83 -4.72 10.51 -17.40
CA GLU A 83 -4.29 9.31 -16.67
C GLU A 83 -4.51 9.45 -15.16
N VAL A 84 -4.26 10.65 -14.61
CA VAL A 84 -4.53 10.94 -13.20
C VAL A 84 -6.02 10.78 -12.90
N ASP A 85 -6.87 11.37 -13.73
CA ASP A 85 -8.32 11.28 -13.56
C ASP A 85 -8.81 9.84 -13.66
N GLU A 86 -8.30 9.07 -14.62
CA GLU A 86 -8.66 7.66 -14.81
C GLU A 86 -8.26 6.83 -13.59
N ALA A 87 -7.07 7.04 -13.06
CA ALA A 87 -6.59 6.32 -11.87
C ALA A 87 -7.46 6.65 -10.64
N TYR A 88 -7.84 7.92 -10.49
CA TYR A 88 -8.72 8.35 -9.41
C TYR A 88 -10.07 7.64 -9.47
N VAL A 89 -10.70 7.64 -10.64
CA VAL A 89 -12.01 6.98 -10.86
C VAL A 89 -11.89 5.49 -10.60
N LEU A 90 -10.83 4.85 -11.12
CA LEU A 90 -10.61 3.42 -10.90
C LEU A 90 -10.48 3.09 -9.42
N ALA A 91 -9.70 3.87 -8.67
CA ALA A 91 -9.52 3.65 -7.23
C ALA A 91 -10.85 3.72 -6.48
N LEU A 92 -11.72 4.67 -6.83
CA LEU A 92 -13.04 4.79 -6.22
C LEU A 92 -13.90 3.56 -6.52
N LYS A 93 -13.87 3.07 -7.77
CA LYS A 93 -14.58 1.85 -8.15
C LYS A 93 -14.08 0.63 -7.38
N CYS A 94 -12.80 0.60 -7.04
CA CYS A 94 -12.19 -0.51 -6.30
C CYS A 94 -12.40 -0.43 -4.79
N GLY A 95 -13.01 0.64 -4.30
CA GLY A 95 -13.37 0.77 -2.88
C GLY A 95 -12.61 1.84 -2.10
N ALA A 96 -11.81 2.65 -2.76
CA ALA A 96 -11.12 3.76 -2.08
C ALA A 96 -12.11 4.83 -1.65
N THR A 97 -11.78 5.54 -0.57
CA THR A 97 -12.54 6.68 -0.08
C THR A 97 -11.92 7.96 -0.63
N ALA A 98 -12.72 8.81 -1.24
CA ALA A 98 -12.24 10.09 -1.75
C ALA A 98 -12.05 11.07 -0.58
N LEU A 99 -10.81 11.53 -0.42
CA LEU A 99 -10.50 12.59 0.54
C LEU A 99 -10.40 13.94 -0.17
N LYS A 100 -9.87 13.92 -1.38
CA LYS A 100 -9.60 15.11 -2.17
C LYS A 100 -9.56 14.73 -3.64
N ALA A 101 -10.30 15.45 -4.47
CA ALA A 101 -10.28 15.23 -5.92
C ALA A 101 -8.94 15.67 -6.53
N PRO A 102 -8.57 15.13 -7.70
CA PRO A 102 -7.37 15.59 -8.40
C PRO A 102 -7.41 17.11 -8.65
N GLU A 103 -6.28 17.75 -8.47
CA GLU A 103 -6.16 19.20 -8.72
C GLU A 103 -4.74 19.53 -9.19
N LYS A 104 -4.56 20.69 -9.76
CA LYS A 104 -3.25 21.17 -10.21
C LYS A 104 -2.50 21.85 -9.06
#